data_204b2d84d71fbb36b262f75c87277cd6
#
_entry.id   204b2d84d71fbb36b262f75c87277cd6
#
_cell.length_a   1.000
_cell.length_b   1.000
_cell.length_c   1.000
_cell.angle_alpha   90.00
_cell.angle_beta   90.00
_cell.angle_gamma   90.00
#
_symmetry.space_group_name_H-M   'P 1'
#
loop_
_entity.id
_entity.type
_entity.pdbx_description
1 polymer ?
#
loop_
_entity_poly.entity_id
_entity_poly.type
_entity_poly.pdbx_seq_one_letter_code
_entity_poly.pdbx_strand_id
1 'polypeptide(L)'
;MKKKLILVLLLIVIIFARCTNKNSNDEYKFKEEYESLNGLIREKDGKTIRTISIPANNRVKYSTEEEIIQKIDNGETFVIYFGYSDCPWCRSILPTLIKVIKKRNLPVLYYVCVEDIRDTLTVSNSREITTVKSGSDGYYKLLEKLAPVLNDYSLNDSEGKFIKTNEKRIYAPNIVSIIKGIPTQMVEGISKSQDDGYTELTKDMTKESYDIFDKFLDPVIADLYK
;
A
#
# COMPACT_ATOMS: atom_id res chain seq x y z
N MET A 1 -24.24 2.59 -50.92
CA MET A 1 -24.21 1.58 -49.82
C MET A 1 -22.81 1.34 -49.23
N LYS A 2 -21.74 1.19 -50.04
CA LYS A 2 -20.37 0.91 -49.55
C LYS A 2 -19.79 1.99 -48.62
N LYS A 3 -20.04 3.30 -48.87
CA LYS A 3 -19.55 4.41 -48.00
C LYS A 3 -20.17 4.45 -46.60
N LYS A 4 -21.47 4.06 -46.47
CA LYS A 4 -22.15 3.99 -45.15
C LYS A 4 -21.65 2.80 -44.32
N LEU A 5 -21.29 1.69 -44.98
CA LEU A 5 -20.76 0.50 -44.29
C LEU A 5 -19.33 0.76 -43.72
N ILE A 6 -18.49 1.51 -44.46
CA ILE A 6 -17.15 1.89 -44.01
C ILE A 6 -17.24 2.83 -42.82
N LEU A 7 -18.19 3.76 -42.78
CA LEU A 7 -18.39 4.69 -41.67
C LEU A 7 -18.83 3.98 -40.38
N VAL A 8 -19.70 2.96 -40.49
CA VAL A 8 -20.14 2.14 -39.36
C VAL A 8 -19.02 1.26 -38.84
N LEU A 9 -18.17 0.69 -39.71
CA LEU A 9 -16.99 -0.07 -39.30
C LEU A 9 -15.94 0.82 -38.58
N LEU A 10 -15.72 2.05 -39.05
CA LEU A 10 -14.84 3.01 -38.36
C LEU A 10 -15.39 3.42 -37.00
N LEU A 11 -16.69 3.60 -36.84
CA LEU A 11 -17.31 3.90 -35.53
C LEU A 11 -17.21 2.72 -34.57
N ILE A 12 -17.36 1.48 -35.03
CA ILE A 12 -17.18 0.27 -34.19
C ILE A 12 -15.75 0.12 -33.73
N VAL A 13 -14.73 0.41 -34.57
CA VAL A 13 -13.32 0.38 -34.18
C VAL A 13 -12.98 1.44 -33.12
N ILE A 14 -13.60 2.64 -33.19
CA ILE A 14 -13.42 3.70 -32.19
C ILE A 14 -14.07 3.32 -30.85
N ILE A 15 -15.20 2.58 -30.87
CA ILE A 15 -15.86 2.11 -29.64
C ILE A 15 -15.04 1.01 -28.96
N PHE A 16 -14.41 0.09 -29.71
CA PHE A 16 -13.55 -0.94 -29.14
C PHE A 16 -12.21 -0.40 -28.60
N ALA A 17 -11.70 0.70 -29.14
CA ALA A 17 -10.47 1.35 -28.63
C ALA A 17 -10.67 2.08 -27.30
N ARG A 18 -11.91 2.28 -26.82
CA ARG A 18 -12.20 2.91 -25.52
C ARG A 18 -12.35 1.95 -24.35
N CYS A 19 -12.29 0.64 -24.57
CA CYS A 19 -12.49 -0.37 -23.51
C CYS A 19 -11.21 -0.93 -22.89
N THR A 20 -10.01 -0.37 -23.16
CA THR A 20 -8.75 -0.97 -22.68
C THR A 20 -7.93 -0.11 -21.70
N ASN A 21 -8.55 0.83 -20.98
CA ASN A 21 -7.77 1.66 -20.04
C ASN A 21 -8.44 1.85 -18.66
N LYS A 22 -8.89 0.76 -18.04
CA LYS A 22 -9.36 0.83 -16.65
C LYS A 22 -8.18 0.96 -15.66
N ASN A 23 -6.99 0.47 -16.03
CA ASN A 23 -5.79 0.53 -15.20
C ASN A 23 -5.05 1.88 -15.25
N SER A 24 -5.15 2.63 -16.36
CA SER A 24 -4.48 3.93 -16.50
C SER A 24 -5.04 5.01 -15.56
N ASN A 25 -6.27 4.87 -15.10
CA ASN A 25 -6.88 5.84 -14.17
C ASN A 25 -6.34 5.66 -12.74
N ASP A 26 -6.18 4.45 -12.25
CA ASP A 26 -5.68 4.17 -10.90
C ASP A 26 -4.21 4.56 -10.75
N GLU A 27 -3.37 4.21 -11.72
CA GLU A 27 -1.95 4.59 -11.75
C GLU A 27 -1.77 6.11 -11.74
N TYR A 28 -2.54 6.83 -12.55
CA TYR A 28 -2.52 8.29 -12.59
C TYR A 28 -3.05 8.88 -11.29
N LYS A 29 -4.19 8.40 -10.79
CA LYS A 29 -4.78 8.82 -9.53
C LYS A 29 -3.80 8.65 -8.36
N PHE A 30 -3.12 7.50 -8.26
CA PHE A 30 -2.14 7.22 -7.23
C PHE A 30 -0.93 8.18 -7.30
N LYS A 31 -0.43 8.43 -8.52
CA LYS A 31 0.62 9.41 -8.73
C LYS A 31 0.20 10.80 -8.25
N GLU A 32 -0.96 11.30 -8.68
CA GLU A 32 -1.49 12.61 -8.31
C GLU A 32 -1.75 12.71 -6.80
N GLU A 33 -2.33 11.67 -6.17
CA GLU A 33 -2.59 11.62 -4.73
C GLU A 33 -1.32 11.87 -3.91
N TYR A 34 -0.21 11.25 -4.30
CA TYR A 34 1.05 11.39 -3.60
C TYR A 34 1.82 12.66 -4.00
N GLU A 35 1.94 12.94 -5.30
CA GLU A 35 2.77 14.05 -5.77
C GLU A 35 2.16 15.44 -5.52
N SER A 36 0.84 15.57 -5.46
CA SER A 36 0.17 16.82 -5.10
C SER A 36 0.54 17.35 -3.71
N LEU A 37 1.00 16.48 -2.83
CA LEU A 37 1.43 16.83 -1.48
C LEU A 37 2.92 17.19 -1.38
N ASN A 38 3.69 17.09 -2.46
CA ASN A 38 5.13 17.35 -2.48
C ASN A 38 5.47 18.75 -1.96
N GLY A 39 6.30 18.82 -0.91
CA GLY A 39 6.77 20.09 -0.35
C GLY A 39 5.75 20.87 0.48
N LEU A 40 4.51 20.38 0.62
CA LEU A 40 3.51 20.99 1.49
C LEU A 40 3.85 20.75 2.97
N ILE A 41 3.24 21.55 3.84
CA ILE A 41 3.36 21.35 5.30
C ILE A 41 2.27 20.37 5.74
N ARG A 42 2.68 19.33 6.44
CA ARG A 42 1.77 18.34 7.02
C ARG A 42 1.07 18.91 8.26
N GLU A 43 -0.25 18.92 8.26
CA GLU A 43 -1.04 19.53 9.34
C GLU A 43 -0.83 18.86 10.71
N LYS A 44 -0.62 17.53 10.72
CA LYS A 44 -0.50 16.72 11.96
C LYS A 44 0.73 17.07 12.80
N ASP A 45 1.83 17.54 12.21
CA ASP A 45 3.11 17.75 12.91
C ASP A 45 3.90 18.97 12.44
N GLY A 46 3.39 19.75 11.48
CA GLY A 46 4.03 20.95 10.95
C GLY A 46 5.30 20.71 10.13
N LYS A 47 5.61 19.46 9.79
CA LYS A 47 6.81 19.12 9.01
C LYS A 47 6.56 19.18 7.52
N THR A 48 7.61 19.44 6.74
CA THR A 48 7.53 19.42 5.28
C THR A 48 7.37 17.99 4.75
N ILE A 49 6.36 17.79 3.92
CA ILE A 49 6.08 16.50 3.26
C ILE A 49 7.18 16.23 2.23
N ARG A 50 7.83 15.06 2.36
CA ARG A 50 8.90 14.62 1.45
C ARG A 50 8.44 14.65 0.00
N THR A 51 9.22 15.31 -0.86
CA THR A 51 9.04 15.25 -2.30
C THR A 51 9.43 13.88 -2.84
N ILE A 52 8.52 13.27 -3.58
CA ILE A 52 8.74 11.98 -4.27
C ILE A 52 8.28 12.09 -5.72
N SER A 53 8.79 11.21 -6.57
CA SER A 53 8.36 11.07 -7.95
C SER A 53 7.88 9.65 -8.21
N ILE A 54 6.67 9.52 -8.74
CA ILE A 54 6.01 8.26 -9.05
C ILE A 54 5.85 8.15 -10.57
N PRO A 55 6.37 7.08 -11.21
CA PRO A 55 6.19 6.91 -12.64
C PRO A 55 4.73 6.71 -13.01
N ALA A 56 4.32 7.19 -14.19
CA ALA A 56 2.94 7.07 -14.67
C ALA A 56 2.47 5.61 -14.80
N ASN A 57 3.40 4.68 -15.10
CA ASN A 57 3.15 3.24 -15.19
C ASN A 57 3.60 2.53 -13.88
N ASN A 58 3.04 2.92 -12.74
CA ASN A 58 3.44 2.44 -11.41
C ASN A 58 2.82 1.10 -11.01
N ARG A 59 1.88 0.56 -11.80
CA ARG A 59 1.20 -0.72 -11.60
C ARG A 59 0.32 -0.79 -10.34
N VAL A 60 0.01 0.33 -9.74
CA VAL A 60 -0.89 0.39 -8.57
C VAL A 60 -2.34 0.29 -9.03
N LYS A 61 -3.14 -0.46 -8.27
CA LYS A 61 -4.58 -0.54 -8.39
C LYS A 61 -5.21 -0.32 -7.03
N TYR A 62 -6.14 0.64 -6.94
CA TYR A 62 -6.94 0.83 -5.73
C TYR A 62 -7.82 -0.37 -5.45
N SER A 63 -7.95 -0.72 -4.18
CA SER A 63 -8.85 -1.79 -3.73
C SER A 63 -9.47 -1.45 -2.38
N THR A 64 -10.68 -1.94 -2.17
CA THR A 64 -11.34 -1.92 -0.87
C THR A 64 -10.94 -3.14 -0.04
N GLU A 65 -11.27 -3.13 1.24
CA GLU A 65 -11.06 -4.25 2.13
C GLU A 65 -11.80 -5.50 1.64
N GLU A 66 -13.04 -5.33 1.17
CA GLU A 66 -13.89 -6.41 0.66
C GLU A 66 -13.30 -7.05 -0.60
N GLU A 67 -12.76 -6.24 -1.53
CA GLU A 67 -12.11 -6.75 -2.74
C GLU A 67 -10.87 -7.58 -2.41
N ILE A 68 -10.07 -7.13 -1.42
CA ILE A 68 -8.91 -7.89 -0.95
C ILE A 68 -9.33 -9.19 -0.27
N ILE A 69 -10.36 -9.16 0.58
CA ILE A 69 -10.90 -10.34 1.24
C ILE A 69 -11.39 -11.36 0.21
N GLN A 70 -12.14 -10.93 -0.82
CA GLN A 70 -12.61 -11.80 -1.90
C GLN A 70 -11.44 -12.46 -2.66
N LYS A 71 -10.36 -11.73 -2.93
CA LYS A 71 -9.17 -12.29 -3.57
C LYS A 71 -8.46 -13.34 -2.73
N ILE A 72 -8.39 -13.11 -1.42
CA ILE A 72 -7.87 -14.10 -0.45
C ILE A 72 -8.74 -15.36 -0.50
N ASP A 73 -10.06 -15.21 -0.39
CA ASP A 73 -11.02 -16.32 -0.38
C ASP A 73 -11.06 -17.10 -1.69
N ASN A 74 -10.79 -16.42 -2.82
CA ASN A 74 -10.65 -17.05 -4.13
C ASN A 74 -9.31 -17.79 -4.34
N GLY A 75 -8.40 -17.74 -3.38
CA GLY A 75 -7.10 -18.41 -3.49
C GLY A 75 -6.14 -17.72 -4.47
N GLU A 76 -6.26 -16.41 -4.66
CA GLU A 76 -5.39 -15.67 -5.58
C GLU A 76 -3.98 -15.44 -4.99
N THR A 77 -3.00 -15.22 -5.89
CA THR A 77 -1.64 -14.81 -5.53
C THR A 77 -1.42 -13.35 -5.93
N PHE A 78 -1.09 -12.49 -4.97
CA PHE A 78 -0.93 -11.04 -5.18
C PHE A 78 -0.18 -10.36 -4.03
N VAL A 79 0.09 -9.05 -4.21
CA VAL A 79 0.73 -8.19 -3.20
C VAL A 79 -0.17 -7.00 -2.89
N ILE A 80 -0.25 -6.66 -1.59
CA ILE A 80 -1.00 -5.51 -1.08
C ILE A 80 -0.03 -4.50 -0.49
N TYR A 81 -0.25 -3.23 -0.77
CA TYR A 81 0.37 -2.10 -0.10
C TYR A 81 -0.69 -1.36 0.73
N PHE A 82 -0.47 -1.31 2.03
CA PHE A 82 -1.25 -0.52 2.98
C PHE A 82 -0.48 0.77 3.31
N GLY A 83 -1.10 1.91 3.05
CA GLY A 83 -0.46 3.21 3.25
C GLY A 83 -1.44 4.36 3.13
N TYR A 84 -0.92 5.58 3.12
CA TYR A 84 -1.65 6.81 2.80
C TYR A 84 -0.66 7.91 2.40
N SER A 85 -1.14 8.93 1.69
CA SER A 85 -0.29 9.82 0.90
C SER A 85 0.55 10.82 1.70
N ASP A 86 0.10 11.25 2.90
CA ASP A 86 0.87 12.14 3.78
C ASP A 86 1.74 11.40 4.82
N CYS A 87 1.73 10.06 4.81
CA CYS A 87 2.53 9.23 5.72
C CYS A 87 4.03 9.37 5.43
N PRO A 88 4.86 9.89 6.37
CA PRO A 88 6.30 10.08 6.11
C PRO A 88 7.04 8.79 5.79
N TRP A 89 6.73 7.71 6.50
CA TRP A 89 7.30 6.38 6.30
C TRP A 89 6.91 5.77 4.95
N CYS A 90 5.64 5.96 4.55
CA CYS A 90 5.17 5.53 3.23
C CYS A 90 5.95 6.23 2.12
N ARG A 91 6.12 7.55 2.25
CA ARG A 91 6.83 8.35 1.26
C ARG A 91 8.32 8.02 1.18
N SER A 92 8.93 7.53 2.25
CA SER A 92 10.34 7.14 2.23
C SER A 92 10.58 5.87 1.43
N ILE A 93 9.66 4.91 1.46
CA ILE A 93 9.86 3.59 0.82
C ILE A 93 9.26 3.50 -0.59
N LEU A 94 8.22 4.28 -0.88
CA LEU A 94 7.37 4.09 -2.05
C LEU A 94 8.11 4.17 -3.40
N PRO A 95 9.04 5.14 -3.65
CA PRO A 95 9.80 5.17 -4.89
C PRO A 95 10.60 3.89 -5.13
N THR A 96 11.17 3.33 -4.06
CA THR A 96 11.94 2.08 -4.11
C THR A 96 11.03 0.87 -4.34
N LEU A 97 9.90 0.79 -3.65
CA LEU A 97 8.91 -0.26 -3.86
C LEU A 97 8.46 -0.32 -5.32
N ILE A 98 8.03 0.82 -5.89
CA ILE A 98 7.58 0.90 -7.29
C ILE A 98 8.70 0.49 -8.26
N LYS A 99 9.93 0.90 -8.00
CA LYS A 99 11.08 0.49 -8.82
C LYS A 99 11.26 -1.03 -8.83
N VAL A 100 11.15 -1.67 -7.65
CA VAL A 100 11.33 -3.12 -7.52
C VAL A 100 10.18 -3.88 -8.19
N ILE A 101 8.92 -3.53 -7.93
CA ILE A 101 7.77 -4.21 -8.54
C ILE A 101 7.80 -4.15 -10.07
N LYS A 102 8.26 -3.01 -10.63
CA LYS A 102 8.44 -2.87 -12.08
C LYS A 102 9.56 -3.78 -12.60
N LYS A 103 10.71 -3.80 -11.92
CA LYS A 103 11.85 -4.65 -12.31
C LYS A 103 11.50 -6.15 -12.22
N ARG A 104 10.77 -6.55 -11.19
CA ARG A 104 10.34 -7.95 -10.97
C ARG A 104 9.13 -8.35 -11.80
N ASN A 105 8.60 -7.44 -12.62
CA ASN A 105 7.40 -7.66 -13.43
C ASN A 105 6.16 -8.09 -12.63
N LEU A 106 6.02 -7.64 -11.35
CA LEU A 106 4.76 -7.84 -10.64
C LEU A 106 3.62 -7.19 -11.45
N PRO A 107 2.55 -7.92 -11.82
CA PRO A 107 1.52 -7.39 -12.71
C PRO A 107 0.73 -6.23 -12.09
N VAL A 108 0.41 -6.32 -10.80
CA VAL A 108 -0.39 -5.33 -10.05
C VAL A 108 0.09 -5.27 -8.61
N LEU A 109 0.19 -4.05 -8.06
CA LEU A 109 0.28 -3.79 -6.63
C LEU A 109 -1.07 -3.25 -6.16
N TYR A 110 -1.81 -4.02 -5.37
CA TYR A 110 -3.09 -3.55 -4.80
C TYR A 110 -2.82 -2.57 -3.67
N TYR A 111 -3.46 -1.40 -3.72
CA TYR A 111 -3.32 -0.35 -2.71
C TYR A 111 -4.61 -0.19 -1.93
N VAL A 112 -4.49 -0.24 -0.61
CA VAL A 112 -5.57 0.04 0.34
C VAL A 112 -5.14 1.21 1.21
N CYS A 113 -5.87 2.34 1.12
CA CYS A 113 -5.68 3.48 2.00
C CYS A 113 -6.19 3.13 3.40
N VAL A 114 -5.31 3.11 4.39
CA VAL A 114 -5.69 2.70 5.76
C VAL A 114 -5.99 3.89 6.68
N GLU A 115 -5.88 5.11 6.22
CA GLU A 115 -6.02 6.29 7.07
C GLU A 115 -7.41 6.38 7.70
N ASP A 116 -8.44 6.17 6.89
CA ASP A 116 -9.83 6.33 7.35
C ASP A 116 -10.47 5.06 7.87
N ILE A 117 -10.01 3.90 7.41
CA ILE A 117 -10.62 2.60 7.72
C ILE A 117 -10.14 1.98 9.01
N ARG A 118 -8.91 2.30 9.47
CA ARG A 118 -8.35 1.69 10.69
C ARG A 118 -8.87 2.37 11.95
N ASP A 119 -8.88 1.61 13.05
CA ASP A 119 -9.16 2.09 14.39
C ASP A 119 -8.09 3.08 14.90
N THR A 120 -8.44 3.76 15.98
CA THR A 120 -7.50 4.56 16.78
C THR A 120 -7.71 4.24 18.25
N LEU A 121 -6.68 3.70 18.89
CA LEU A 121 -6.65 3.44 20.32
C LEU A 121 -5.78 4.50 21.01
N THR A 122 -6.10 4.76 22.26
CA THR A 122 -5.27 5.56 23.17
C THR A 122 -5.07 4.82 24.48
N VAL A 123 -4.04 5.22 25.22
CA VAL A 123 -3.75 4.68 26.54
C VAL A 123 -3.74 5.82 27.55
N SER A 124 -4.50 5.62 28.66
CA SER A 124 -4.55 6.56 29.76
C SER A 124 -3.32 6.46 30.66
N ASN A 125 -3.15 7.42 31.59
CA ASN A 125 -2.09 7.37 32.61
C ASN A 125 -2.22 6.14 33.54
N SER A 126 -3.43 5.60 33.69
CA SER A 126 -3.68 4.34 34.40
C SER A 126 -3.38 3.08 33.56
N ARG A 127 -2.86 3.26 32.33
CA ARG A 127 -2.60 2.20 31.34
C ARG A 127 -3.87 1.49 30.85
N GLU A 128 -5.01 2.11 30.98
CA GLU A 128 -6.25 1.64 30.38
C GLU A 128 -6.27 2.00 28.90
N ILE A 129 -6.52 1.00 28.04
CA ILE A 129 -6.62 1.17 26.60
C ILE A 129 -8.07 1.46 26.24
N THR A 130 -8.30 2.55 25.52
CA THR A 130 -9.63 2.96 25.05
C THR A 130 -9.63 3.19 23.55
N THR A 131 -10.75 2.86 22.91
CA THR A 131 -10.97 3.11 21.47
C THR A 131 -11.47 4.53 21.27
N VAL A 132 -10.68 5.36 20.60
CA VAL A 132 -11.04 6.73 20.20
C VAL A 132 -11.88 6.73 18.93
N LYS A 133 -11.51 5.88 17.98
CA LYS A 133 -12.21 5.68 16.71
C LYS A 133 -12.23 4.19 16.39
N SER A 134 -13.40 3.65 16.09
CA SER A 134 -13.53 2.28 15.58
C SER A 134 -13.06 2.21 14.13
N GLY A 135 -12.48 1.07 13.76
CA GLY A 135 -12.22 0.76 12.37
C GLY A 135 -13.51 0.40 11.61
N SER A 136 -13.41 0.27 10.28
CA SER A 136 -14.48 -0.29 9.48
C SER A 136 -14.66 -1.80 9.76
N ASP A 137 -15.83 -2.33 9.48
CA ASP A 137 -16.07 -3.79 9.56
C ASP A 137 -15.14 -4.55 8.59
N GLY A 138 -14.89 -3.97 7.41
CA GLY A 138 -13.96 -4.51 6.42
C GLY A 138 -12.53 -4.57 6.96
N TYR A 139 -12.09 -3.51 7.65
CA TYR A 139 -10.77 -3.46 8.28
C TYR A 139 -10.59 -4.60 9.32
N TYR A 140 -11.55 -4.82 10.19
CA TYR A 140 -11.45 -5.87 11.20
C TYR A 140 -11.43 -7.27 10.59
N LYS A 141 -12.26 -7.54 9.56
CA LYS A 141 -12.23 -8.81 8.81
C LYS A 141 -10.88 -9.03 8.12
N LEU A 142 -10.32 -7.95 7.53
CA LEU A 142 -9.02 -8.02 6.88
C LEU A 142 -7.90 -8.24 7.89
N LEU A 143 -7.97 -7.57 9.04
CA LEU A 143 -7.03 -7.74 10.16
C LEU A 143 -6.99 -9.21 10.64
N GLU A 144 -8.15 -9.86 10.80
CA GLU A 144 -8.27 -11.27 11.15
C GLU A 144 -7.58 -12.17 10.12
N LYS A 145 -7.89 -11.97 8.83
CA LYS A 145 -7.28 -12.77 7.75
C LYS A 145 -5.76 -12.61 7.67
N LEU A 146 -5.25 -11.40 7.91
CA LEU A 146 -3.82 -11.09 7.81
C LEU A 146 -3.06 -11.30 9.14
N ALA A 147 -3.75 -11.58 10.24
CA ALA A 147 -3.15 -11.71 11.59
C ALA A 147 -1.89 -12.58 11.66
N PRO A 148 -1.76 -13.72 10.90
CA PRO A 148 -0.56 -14.55 10.97
C PRO A 148 0.75 -13.84 10.59
N VAL A 149 0.69 -12.77 9.81
CA VAL A 149 1.87 -12.05 9.30
C VAL A 149 2.02 -10.62 9.84
N LEU A 150 1.00 -10.10 10.54
CA LEU A 150 1.00 -8.73 11.07
C LEU A 150 1.73 -8.62 12.41
N ASN A 151 2.30 -7.44 12.64
CA ASN A 151 2.87 -7.06 13.92
C ASN A 151 1.77 -6.80 14.98
N ASP A 152 2.15 -6.96 16.26
CA ASP A 152 1.29 -6.59 17.38
C ASP A 152 1.09 -5.06 17.39
N TYR A 153 -0.12 -4.65 17.76
CA TYR A 153 -0.40 -3.23 17.99
C TYR A 153 0.25 -2.79 19.31
N SER A 154 1.08 -1.78 19.23
CA SER A 154 1.74 -1.18 20.37
C SER A 154 1.39 0.31 20.46
N LEU A 155 1.14 0.80 21.66
CA LEU A 155 0.89 2.19 21.98
C LEU A 155 2.01 2.73 22.86
N ASN A 156 2.21 4.03 22.86
CA ASN A 156 3.08 4.71 23.82
C ASN A 156 2.20 5.34 24.91
N ASP A 157 2.55 5.12 26.17
CA ASP A 157 1.97 5.88 27.27
C ASP A 157 2.53 7.32 27.32
N SER A 158 2.06 8.13 28.27
CA SER A 158 2.50 9.51 28.45
C SER A 158 4.00 9.67 28.75
N GLU A 159 4.66 8.59 29.19
CA GLU A 159 6.09 8.54 29.46
C GLU A 159 6.89 8.00 28.27
N GLY A 160 6.23 7.70 27.13
CA GLY A 160 6.83 7.12 25.93
C GLY A 160 7.13 5.62 26.02
N LYS A 161 6.61 4.93 27.05
CA LYS A 161 6.83 3.50 27.21
C LYS A 161 5.85 2.72 26.34
N PHE A 162 6.37 1.69 25.64
CA PHE A 162 5.56 0.81 24.81
C PHE A 162 4.62 -0.07 25.66
N ILE A 163 3.34 -0.07 25.28
CA ILE A 163 2.30 -0.94 25.81
C ILE A 163 1.75 -1.79 24.68
N LYS A 164 1.82 -3.11 24.82
CA LYS A 164 1.20 -4.05 23.88
C LYS A 164 -0.30 -4.14 24.13
N THR A 165 -1.09 -4.06 23.08
CA THR A 165 -2.57 -4.17 23.19
C THR A 165 -3.08 -5.61 23.14
N ASN A 166 -2.23 -6.60 22.82
CA ASN A 166 -2.56 -7.98 22.47
C ASN A 166 -3.40 -8.13 21.19
N GLU A 167 -3.50 -7.07 20.39
CA GLU A 167 -4.17 -7.04 19.10
C GLU A 167 -3.15 -6.92 17.97
N LYS A 168 -3.54 -7.28 16.76
CA LYS A 168 -2.76 -7.04 15.55
C LYS A 168 -3.08 -5.67 14.97
N ARG A 169 -2.16 -5.16 14.15
CA ARG A 169 -2.33 -3.87 13.46
C ARG A 169 -1.84 -3.93 12.02
N ILE A 170 -2.63 -3.32 11.13
CA ILE A 170 -2.13 -2.94 9.80
C ILE A 170 -1.53 -1.55 9.94
N TYR A 171 -0.19 -1.49 9.93
CA TYR A 171 0.55 -0.23 9.95
C TYR A 171 0.68 0.38 8.55
N ALA A 172 1.15 1.61 8.49
CA ALA A 172 1.48 2.30 7.25
C ALA A 172 2.96 2.77 7.31
N PRO A 173 3.84 2.21 6.46
CA PRO A 173 3.55 1.22 5.42
C PRO A 173 3.53 -0.23 5.94
N ASN A 174 2.64 -1.05 5.41
CA ASN A 174 2.78 -2.51 5.41
C ASN A 174 2.62 -3.04 3.99
N ILE A 175 3.52 -3.90 3.56
CA ILE A 175 3.44 -4.60 2.28
C ILE A 175 3.27 -6.09 2.58
N VAL A 176 2.15 -6.67 2.14
CA VAL A 176 1.77 -8.05 2.46
C VAL A 176 1.71 -8.87 1.18
N SER A 177 2.31 -10.06 1.20
CA SER A 177 2.19 -11.05 0.14
C SER A 177 1.16 -12.10 0.48
N ILE A 178 0.31 -12.40 -0.49
CA ILE A 178 -0.68 -13.48 -0.48
C ILE A 178 -0.28 -14.47 -1.55
N ILE A 179 -0.16 -15.75 -1.19
CA ILE A 179 0.11 -16.84 -2.14
C ILE A 179 -1.00 -17.87 -2.01
N LYS A 180 -1.76 -18.05 -3.10
CA LYS A 180 -2.91 -18.99 -3.13
C LYS A 180 -3.90 -18.74 -1.98
N GLY A 181 -4.21 -17.45 -1.72
CA GLY A 181 -5.11 -17.04 -0.65
C GLY A 181 -4.51 -17.09 0.76
N ILE A 182 -3.24 -17.43 0.92
CA ILE A 182 -2.57 -17.53 2.21
C ILE A 182 -1.63 -16.34 2.41
N PRO A 183 -1.80 -15.53 3.48
CA PRO A 183 -0.82 -14.52 3.87
C PRO A 183 0.51 -15.18 4.21
N THR A 184 1.59 -14.78 3.54
CA THR A 184 2.90 -15.46 3.67
C THR A 184 3.96 -14.60 4.32
N GLN A 185 4.00 -13.32 4.00
CA GLN A 185 4.99 -12.38 4.54
C GLN A 185 4.41 -10.98 4.65
N MET A 186 4.93 -10.20 5.59
CA MET A 186 4.74 -8.75 5.68
C MET A 186 6.10 -8.09 5.86
N VAL A 187 6.32 -6.99 5.13
CA VAL A 187 7.49 -6.12 5.27
C VAL A 187 7.06 -4.66 5.31
N GLU A 188 7.85 -3.83 5.97
CA GLU A 188 7.68 -2.37 5.96
C GLU A 188 8.59 -1.72 4.91
N GLY A 189 9.67 -2.39 4.54
CA GLY A 189 10.64 -1.91 3.56
C GLY A 189 11.52 -0.76 4.05
N ILE A 190 11.52 -0.49 5.35
CA ILE A 190 12.27 0.58 6.00
C ILE A 190 13.69 0.07 6.31
N SER A 191 14.72 0.87 6.01
CA SER A 191 16.09 0.59 6.41
C SER A 191 16.24 0.63 7.93
N LYS A 192 17.04 -0.28 8.49
CA LYS A 192 17.31 -0.34 9.93
C LYS A 192 18.00 0.92 10.48
N SER A 193 18.70 1.65 9.63
CA SER A 193 19.36 2.91 9.98
C SER A 193 18.50 4.15 9.79
N GLN A 194 17.24 4.00 9.37
CA GLN A 194 16.29 5.10 9.23
C GLN A 194 15.52 5.30 10.54
N ASP A 195 15.89 6.32 11.32
CA ASP A 195 15.33 6.59 12.65
C ASP A 195 13.96 7.31 12.60
N ASP A 196 13.68 8.05 11.52
CA ASP A 196 12.46 8.88 11.35
C ASP A 196 11.98 8.81 9.90
N GLY A 197 10.68 8.91 9.68
CA GLY A 197 10.08 8.98 8.34
C GLY A 197 10.51 10.21 7.52
N TYR A 198 11.05 11.24 8.18
CA TYR A 198 11.59 12.46 7.54
C TYR A 198 13.10 12.41 7.31
N THR A 199 13.82 11.42 7.85
CA THR A 199 15.27 11.25 7.66
C THR A 199 15.61 11.26 6.18
N GLU A 200 16.62 12.04 5.78
CA GLU A 200 17.14 12.02 4.41
C GLU A 200 17.72 10.64 4.09
N LEU A 201 17.26 10.08 2.96
CA LEU A 201 17.64 8.72 2.59
C LEU A 201 19.00 8.67 1.93
N THR A 202 19.93 7.96 2.55
CA THR A 202 21.23 7.65 1.96
C THR A 202 21.10 6.60 0.85
N LYS A 203 22.16 6.43 0.06
CA LYS A 203 22.23 5.35 -0.94
C LYS A 203 22.14 3.96 -0.29
N ASP A 204 22.74 3.79 0.88
CA ASP A 204 22.74 2.51 1.61
C ASP A 204 21.34 2.19 2.17
N MET A 205 20.65 3.17 2.75
CA MET A 205 19.25 3.01 3.18
C MET A 205 18.35 2.62 2.02
N THR A 206 18.50 3.32 0.88
CA THR A 206 17.72 3.01 -0.33
C THR A 206 18.05 1.62 -0.87
N LYS A 207 19.33 1.21 -0.82
CA LYS A 207 19.75 -0.14 -1.22
C LYS A 207 19.18 -1.20 -0.30
N GLU A 208 19.22 -1.01 1.01
CA GLU A 208 18.64 -1.95 1.99
C GLU A 208 17.13 -2.12 1.75
N SER A 209 16.39 -1.01 1.59
CA SER A 209 14.97 -1.02 1.23
C SER A 209 14.71 -1.80 -0.07
N TYR A 210 15.56 -1.59 -1.07
CA TYR A 210 15.49 -2.31 -2.34
C TYR A 210 15.69 -3.82 -2.14
N ASP A 211 16.71 -4.24 -1.40
CA ASP A 211 17.03 -5.65 -1.16
C ASP A 211 15.90 -6.35 -0.36
N ILE A 212 15.28 -5.63 0.60
CA ILE A 212 14.10 -6.13 1.33
C ILE A 212 12.95 -6.44 0.35
N PHE A 213 12.59 -5.50 -0.52
CA PHE A 213 11.49 -5.71 -1.47
C PHE A 213 11.81 -6.74 -2.55
N ASP A 214 13.05 -6.77 -3.04
CA ASP A 214 13.47 -7.72 -4.07
C ASP A 214 13.34 -9.16 -3.56
N LYS A 215 13.84 -9.42 -2.34
CA LYS A 215 13.71 -10.72 -1.67
C LYS A 215 12.27 -11.07 -1.31
N PHE A 216 11.50 -10.09 -0.82
CA PHE A 216 10.09 -10.27 -0.48
C PHE A 216 9.25 -10.76 -1.66
N LEU A 217 9.56 -10.32 -2.88
CA LEU A 217 8.82 -10.71 -4.08
C LEU A 217 9.19 -12.09 -4.62
N ASP A 218 10.32 -12.71 -4.21
CA ASP A 218 10.76 -14.00 -4.74
C ASP A 218 9.66 -15.08 -4.76
N PRO A 219 8.99 -15.40 -3.63
CA PRO A 219 7.98 -16.46 -3.62
C PRO A 219 6.72 -16.09 -4.41
N VAL A 220 6.35 -14.81 -4.43
CA VAL A 220 5.18 -14.32 -5.19
C VAL A 220 5.42 -14.48 -6.69
N ILE A 221 6.57 -14.00 -7.18
CA ILE A 221 6.94 -14.10 -8.59
C ILE A 221 7.09 -15.55 -9.02
N ALA A 222 7.67 -16.40 -8.17
CA ALA A 222 7.79 -17.81 -8.43
C ALA A 222 6.43 -18.51 -8.56
N ASP A 223 5.40 -18.09 -7.84
CA ASP A 223 4.05 -18.65 -7.96
C ASP A 223 3.28 -18.10 -9.17
N LEU A 224 3.39 -16.82 -9.46
CA LEU A 224 2.70 -16.17 -10.57
C LEU A 224 3.17 -16.61 -11.96
N TYR A 225 4.40 -17.08 -12.10
CA TYR A 225 5.02 -17.43 -13.38
C TYR A 225 5.43 -18.91 -13.49
N LYS A 226 4.81 -19.79 -12.68
CA LYS A 226 4.84 -21.24 -12.85
C LYS A 226 3.98 -21.67 -14.03
#